data_8fe8a4cccad9c55710b5999b18edae2f
#
_entry.id   8fe8a4cccad9c55710b5999b18edae2f
#
_cell.length_a   1.000
_cell.length_b   1.000
_cell.length_c   1.000
_cell.angle_alpha   90.00
_cell.angle_beta   90.00
_cell.angle_gamma   90.00
#
_symmetry.space_group_name_H-M   'P 1'
#
loop_
_entity.id
_entity.type
_entity.pdbx_description
1 polymer ?
#
loop_
_entity_poly.entity_id
_entity_poly.type
_entity_poly.pdbx_seq_one_letter_code
_entity_poly.pdbx_strand_id
1 'polypeptide(L)'
;MGLPAWMRRRRFASGLAIAGLSLATLAMTKAAEQHNWLGTAEPSKKTAPKQPAPCPEPATPDPLLGPRTKKPGSWVGRSPVQSNLPIVVMAGHADSQGTASPGTPGYAVDQQKRAPMQPGIRDELFWNREVQAAVVRQGQALGLNIRAYTPPSISIANDDDPSTNWSKAKVFSERGEYVLEIHFDAYQPHGFGSGLIPVLPNVRELNVVDESLAQAFGRYPRLFRGGLGGPRRGIGILEIAMLEPPLETKLRDPRSREHTVNCLAERVVNALVQGVS
;
A
#
# COMPACT_ATOMS: atom_id res chain seq x y z
N MET A 1 -27.97 52.17 6.17
CA MET A 1 -26.98 52.00 7.25
C MET A 1 -26.21 50.75 6.88
N GLY A 2 -25.10 50.78 6.27
CA GLY A 2 -23.80 51.23 6.57
C GLY A 2 -22.90 50.00 6.43
N LEU A 3 -22.35 49.70 5.21
CA LEU A 3 -21.33 48.67 4.96
C LEU A 3 -19.96 49.14 5.48
N PRO A 4 -19.16 48.34 6.16
CA PRO A 4 -17.78 48.71 6.44
C PRO A 4 -16.85 48.22 5.34
N ALA A 5 -15.99 49.16 4.95
CA ALA A 5 -14.96 49.10 3.93
C ALA A 5 -13.75 48.27 4.37
N TRP A 6 -13.42 47.24 3.57
CA TRP A 6 -12.06 46.70 3.44
C TRP A 6 -11.78 46.27 2.00
N MET A 7 -11.90 47.19 1.06
CA MET A 7 -11.30 47.03 -0.27
C MET A 7 -10.20 48.09 -0.40
N ARG A 8 -8.93 47.68 -0.21
CA ARG A 8 -7.78 48.43 -0.72
C ARG A 8 -6.95 47.53 -1.60
N ARG A 9 -7.08 47.79 -2.87
CA ARG A 9 -6.21 47.32 -3.95
C ARG A 9 -4.78 47.77 -3.67
N ARG A 10 -3.81 46.90 -3.76
CA ARG A 10 -2.42 47.25 -4.06
C ARG A 10 -2.04 46.66 -5.40
N ARG A 11 -1.94 47.55 -6.39
CA ARG A 11 -1.22 47.32 -7.64
C ARG A 11 0.26 47.43 -7.30
N PHE A 12 1.06 46.44 -7.76
CA PHE A 12 2.50 46.63 -7.91
C PHE A 12 2.88 46.43 -9.36
N ALA A 13 3.64 47.41 -9.82
CA ALA A 13 4.02 47.65 -11.16
C ALA A 13 5.13 46.69 -11.64
N SER A 14 5.09 46.46 -12.92
CA SER A 14 6.09 45.82 -13.75
C SER A 14 7.41 46.65 -13.73
N GLY A 15 8.54 45.97 -13.57
CA GLY A 15 9.86 46.53 -13.81
C GLY A 15 10.67 45.54 -14.65
N LEU A 16 10.75 45.79 -15.96
CA LEU A 16 11.74 45.22 -16.86
C LEU A 16 13.10 45.84 -16.56
N ALA A 17 14.14 45.03 -16.43
CA ALA A 17 15.52 45.48 -16.61
C ALA A 17 16.27 44.48 -17.48
N ILE A 18 16.55 44.93 -18.71
CA ILE A 18 17.49 44.33 -19.68
C ILE A 18 18.80 45.07 -19.54
N ALA A 19 19.91 44.36 -19.38
CA ALA A 19 21.28 44.72 -19.76
C ALA A 19 22.20 43.59 -19.23
N GLY A 20 23.23 43.12 -19.88
CA GLY A 20 23.93 43.43 -21.11
C GLY A 20 25.04 42.38 -21.24
N LEU A 21 25.30 41.98 -22.47
CA LEU A 21 26.42 41.14 -22.88
C LEU A 21 27.77 41.78 -22.49
N SER A 22 28.72 40.93 -22.06
CA SER A 22 30.14 41.21 -22.23
C SER A 22 30.89 39.94 -22.55
N LEU A 23 31.32 39.85 -23.80
CA LEU A 23 32.39 38.92 -24.26
C LEU A 23 33.72 39.33 -23.60
N ALA A 24 34.42 38.39 -23.06
CA ALA A 24 35.86 38.48 -22.83
C ALA A 24 36.51 37.18 -23.34
N THR A 25 36.95 37.24 -24.60
CA THR A 25 37.93 36.34 -25.18
C THR A 25 39.31 36.69 -24.63
N LEU A 26 39.95 35.75 -23.94
CA LEU A 26 41.38 35.81 -23.69
C LEU A 26 41.99 34.50 -24.10
N ALA A 27 42.73 34.59 -25.22
CA ALA A 27 43.61 33.55 -25.70
C ALA A 27 44.89 33.56 -24.85
N MET A 28 45.28 32.40 -24.32
CA MET A 28 46.65 32.14 -23.94
C MET A 28 47.09 30.79 -24.50
N THR A 29 48.07 30.87 -25.36
CA THR A 29 48.81 29.83 -25.99
C THR A 29 49.91 29.28 -25.09
N LYS A 30 50.14 27.94 -25.21
CA LYS A 30 51.37 27.19 -25.01
C LYS A 30 51.83 26.86 -23.58
N ALA A 31 51.72 25.55 -23.27
CA ALA A 31 52.91 24.71 -23.03
C ALA A 31 52.48 23.24 -23.16
N ALA A 32 53.01 22.60 -24.19
CA ALA A 32 52.94 21.15 -24.34
C ALA A 32 54.00 20.54 -23.42
N GLU A 33 53.57 19.76 -22.43
CA GLU A 33 54.42 18.75 -21.82
C GLU A 33 53.69 17.39 -21.95
N GLN A 34 54.30 16.58 -22.81
CA GLN A 34 53.95 15.19 -23.01
C GLN A 34 54.23 14.40 -21.72
N HIS A 35 53.19 14.00 -21.02
CA HIS A 35 53.26 12.82 -20.17
C HIS A 35 52.33 11.75 -20.74
N ASN A 36 52.96 10.83 -21.40
CA ASN A 36 52.40 9.62 -21.98
C ASN A 36 51.97 8.69 -20.80
N TRP A 37 50.69 8.77 -20.38
CA TRP A 37 50.04 7.78 -19.55
C TRP A 37 49.01 7.07 -20.39
N LEU A 38 49.48 6.13 -21.23
CA LEU A 38 48.61 5.08 -21.76
C LEU A 38 48.33 4.06 -20.65
N GLY A 39 47.54 4.44 -19.67
CA GLY A 39 46.81 3.52 -18.84
C GLY A 39 45.56 3.15 -19.60
N THR A 40 45.53 2.00 -20.26
CA THR A 40 44.32 1.38 -20.77
C THR A 40 43.40 1.11 -19.59
N ALA A 41 42.51 2.05 -19.29
CA ALA A 41 41.38 1.80 -18.41
C ALA A 41 40.52 0.73 -19.09
N GLU A 42 40.61 -0.51 -18.61
CA GLU A 42 39.62 -1.52 -19.00
C GLU A 42 38.21 -0.97 -18.78
N PRO A 43 37.30 -1.11 -19.75
CA PRO A 43 35.91 -0.71 -19.55
C PRO A 43 35.36 -1.54 -18.40
N SER A 44 35.10 -0.88 -17.28
CA SER A 44 34.38 -1.46 -16.16
C SER A 44 33.15 -2.18 -16.70
N LYS A 45 33.15 -3.51 -16.66
CA LYS A 45 31.99 -4.32 -17.00
C LYS A 45 30.85 -3.88 -16.07
N LYS A 46 29.97 -3.01 -16.55
CA LYS A 46 28.67 -2.77 -15.91
C LYS A 46 27.99 -4.14 -15.81
N THR A 47 28.05 -4.74 -14.62
CA THR A 47 27.27 -5.93 -14.32
C THR A 47 25.82 -5.58 -14.58
N ALA A 48 25.19 -6.29 -15.49
CA ALA A 48 23.75 -6.16 -15.74
C ALA A 48 23.02 -6.30 -14.39
N PRO A 49 21.96 -5.51 -14.13
CA PRO A 49 21.23 -5.60 -12.90
C PRO A 49 20.75 -7.03 -12.73
N LYS A 50 21.16 -7.66 -11.62
CA LYS A 50 20.77 -9.02 -11.29
C LYS A 50 19.24 -9.07 -11.22
N GLN A 51 18.63 -9.90 -12.05
CA GLN A 51 17.18 -10.10 -12.01
C GLN A 51 16.75 -10.44 -10.59
N PRO A 52 15.68 -9.80 -10.04
CA PRO A 52 15.22 -10.13 -8.72
C PRO A 52 14.86 -11.62 -8.65
N ALA A 53 15.09 -12.23 -7.49
CA ALA A 53 14.70 -13.62 -7.26
C ALA A 53 13.18 -13.79 -7.49
N PRO A 54 12.70 -14.95 -7.94
CA PRO A 54 11.26 -15.20 -8.03
C PRO A 54 10.60 -15.14 -6.66
N CYS A 55 9.31 -14.78 -6.63
CA CYS A 55 8.54 -14.79 -5.40
C CYS A 55 8.33 -16.22 -4.90
N PRO A 56 8.29 -16.44 -3.58
CA PRO A 56 8.04 -17.76 -3.02
C PRO A 56 6.65 -18.31 -3.45
N GLU A 57 6.63 -19.54 -3.91
CA GLU A 57 5.38 -20.23 -4.23
C GLU A 57 4.56 -20.52 -2.96
N PRO A 58 3.22 -20.58 -3.07
CA PRO A 58 2.35 -20.99 -2.00
C PRO A 58 2.69 -22.40 -1.52
N ALA A 59 2.86 -22.56 -0.20
CA ALA A 59 3.11 -23.85 0.43
C ALA A 59 2.42 -23.90 1.80
N THR A 60 2.56 -25.03 2.52
CA THR A 60 2.05 -25.15 3.89
C THR A 60 3.17 -25.65 4.81
N PRO A 61 3.71 -24.80 5.72
CA PRO A 61 3.40 -23.39 5.91
C PRO A 61 3.87 -22.51 4.73
N ASP A 62 3.16 -21.40 4.49
CA ASP A 62 3.51 -20.48 3.41
C ASP A 62 4.80 -19.70 3.77
N PRO A 63 5.85 -19.76 2.92
CA PRO A 63 7.14 -19.12 3.23
C PRO A 63 7.12 -17.60 3.15
N LEU A 64 6.07 -17.01 2.56
CA LEU A 64 5.86 -15.58 2.45
C LEU A 64 4.87 -15.07 3.50
N LEU A 65 3.69 -15.70 3.56
CA LEU A 65 2.57 -15.23 4.39
C LEU A 65 2.60 -15.78 5.83
N GLY A 66 3.34 -16.86 6.06
CA GLY A 66 3.27 -17.59 7.33
C GLY A 66 1.96 -18.39 7.48
N PRO A 67 1.45 -18.58 8.70
CA PRO A 67 0.26 -19.37 8.94
C PRO A 67 -1.00 -18.65 8.47
N ARG A 68 -1.91 -19.42 7.86
CA ARG A 68 -3.28 -18.98 7.61
C ARG A 68 -4.06 -18.84 8.91
N THR A 69 -5.19 -18.16 8.85
CA THR A 69 -6.02 -17.93 10.03
C THR A 69 -6.36 -19.23 10.77
N LYS A 70 -6.12 -19.21 12.08
CA LYS A 70 -6.51 -20.30 13.00
C LYS A 70 -8.02 -20.32 13.32
N LYS A 71 -8.80 -19.41 12.73
CA LYS A 71 -10.27 -19.39 12.80
C LYS A 71 -10.86 -19.42 11.40
N PRO A 72 -10.83 -20.57 10.71
CA PRO A 72 -11.30 -20.66 9.34
C PRO A 72 -12.83 -20.54 9.26
N GLY A 73 -13.28 -19.79 8.23
CA GLY A 73 -14.68 -19.76 7.80
C GLY A 73 -15.00 -20.87 6.82
N SER A 74 -16.29 -21.13 6.62
CA SER A 74 -16.81 -22.19 5.73
C SER A 74 -17.58 -21.65 4.51
N TRP A 75 -17.60 -20.34 4.31
CA TRP A 75 -18.30 -19.71 3.16
C TRP A 75 -17.56 -19.95 1.84
N VAL A 76 -18.31 -19.83 0.74
CA VAL A 76 -17.80 -19.90 -0.63
C VAL A 76 -18.36 -18.72 -1.39
N GLY A 77 -17.49 -17.96 -2.08
CA GLY A 77 -17.88 -16.88 -2.97
C GLY A 77 -18.21 -17.42 -4.36
N ARG A 78 -19.45 -17.24 -4.82
CA ARG A 78 -19.92 -17.80 -6.09
C ARG A 78 -20.54 -16.78 -7.03
N SER A 79 -20.94 -15.62 -6.53
CA SER A 79 -21.58 -14.61 -7.37
C SER A 79 -20.59 -14.13 -8.44
N PRO A 80 -20.97 -14.15 -9.72
CA PRO A 80 -20.11 -13.68 -10.79
C PRO A 80 -19.87 -12.17 -10.67
N VAL A 81 -18.79 -11.70 -11.26
CA VAL A 81 -18.46 -10.28 -11.37
C VAL A 81 -18.25 -9.91 -12.84
N GLN A 82 -18.27 -8.61 -13.12
CA GLN A 82 -17.91 -8.11 -14.45
C GLN A 82 -16.39 -8.18 -14.64
N SER A 83 -15.90 -8.47 -15.85
CA SER A 83 -14.48 -8.57 -16.16
C SER A 83 -13.70 -7.26 -15.95
N ASN A 84 -14.37 -6.12 -16.05
CA ASN A 84 -13.80 -4.80 -15.78
C ASN A 84 -14.21 -4.22 -14.43
N LEU A 85 -14.53 -5.08 -13.45
CA LEU A 85 -14.95 -4.69 -12.10
C LEU A 85 -14.04 -3.59 -11.54
N PRO A 86 -14.58 -2.42 -11.17
CA PRO A 86 -13.76 -1.41 -10.50
C PRO A 86 -13.35 -1.89 -9.11
N ILE A 87 -12.04 -1.84 -8.83
CA ILE A 87 -11.46 -2.26 -7.57
C ILE A 87 -10.84 -1.06 -6.88
N VAL A 88 -11.22 -0.84 -5.62
CA VAL A 88 -10.62 0.17 -4.76
C VAL A 88 -9.79 -0.51 -3.68
N VAL A 89 -8.51 -0.18 -3.62
CA VAL A 89 -7.61 -0.68 -2.58
C VAL A 89 -7.37 0.41 -1.55
N MET A 90 -7.58 0.08 -0.29
CA MET A 90 -7.36 0.95 0.87
C MET A 90 -6.25 0.39 1.75
N ALA A 91 -5.52 1.28 2.41
CA ALA A 91 -4.61 0.88 3.49
C ALA A 91 -5.39 0.90 4.81
N GLY A 92 -5.39 -0.18 5.54
CA GLY A 92 -5.99 -0.26 6.86
C GLY A 92 -5.37 0.75 7.82
N HIS A 93 -6.17 1.28 8.72
CA HIS A 93 -5.73 2.28 9.72
C HIS A 93 -5.21 3.60 9.14
N ALA A 94 -5.52 3.90 7.88
CA ALA A 94 -5.00 5.11 7.22
C ALA A 94 -5.56 6.42 7.80
N ASP A 95 -6.68 6.35 8.52
CA ASP A 95 -7.38 7.47 9.16
C ASP A 95 -7.51 7.35 10.69
N SER A 96 -6.99 6.28 11.30
CA SER A 96 -7.22 5.98 12.72
C SER A 96 -5.96 6.11 13.60
N GLN A 97 -4.90 6.76 13.12
CA GLN A 97 -3.72 6.99 13.94
C GLN A 97 -4.02 7.98 15.06
N GLY A 98 -3.56 7.66 16.28
CA GLY A 98 -3.88 8.45 17.47
C GLY A 98 -5.29 8.25 18.07
N THR A 99 -6.07 7.32 17.49
CA THR A 99 -7.37 6.89 18.04
C THR A 99 -7.25 5.59 18.84
N ALA A 100 -8.38 5.01 19.27
CA ALA A 100 -8.41 3.77 20.05
C ALA A 100 -7.94 2.52 19.27
N SER A 101 -7.92 2.56 17.92
CA SER A 101 -7.59 1.40 17.08
C SER A 101 -6.62 1.75 15.95
N PRO A 102 -5.38 2.17 16.27
CA PRO A 102 -4.43 2.65 15.26
C PRO A 102 -3.69 1.53 14.51
N GLY A 103 -4.04 0.26 14.74
CA GLY A 103 -3.32 -0.89 14.20
C GLY A 103 -2.19 -1.41 15.09
N THR A 104 -1.53 -2.49 14.67
CA THR A 104 -0.40 -3.07 15.41
C THR A 104 0.89 -2.27 15.22
N PRO A 105 1.71 -2.13 16.27
CA PRO A 105 3.06 -1.60 16.13
C PRO A 105 4.03 -2.59 15.45
N GLY A 106 3.63 -3.88 15.29
CA GLY A 106 4.50 -4.96 14.89
C GLY A 106 5.38 -5.50 16.02
N TYR A 107 5.88 -6.73 15.82
CA TYR A 107 6.72 -7.41 16.80
C TYR A 107 8.04 -6.67 17.06
N ALA A 108 8.67 -6.14 16.03
CA ALA A 108 9.96 -5.46 16.14
C ALA A 108 9.87 -4.19 17.02
N VAL A 109 8.80 -3.41 16.88
CA VAL A 109 8.61 -2.21 17.69
C VAL A 109 8.20 -2.57 19.11
N ASP A 110 7.21 -3.46 19.26
CA ASP A 110 6.66 -3.76 20.58
C ASP A 110 7.56 -4.68 21.41
N GLN A 111 8.04 -5.77 20.85
CA GLN A 111 8.81 -6.77 21.59
C GLN A 111 10.33 -6.49 21.57
N GLN A 112 10.86 -6.08 20.42
CA GLN A 112 12.29 -5.81 20.28
C GLN A 112 12.68 -4.36 20.57
N LYS A 113 11.71 -3.48 20.87
CA LYS A 113 11.92 -2.05 21.18
C LYS A 113 12.63 -1.28 20.06
N ARG A 114 12.44 -1.71 18.80
CA ARG A 114 13.00 -1.00 17.64
C ARG A 114 12.20 0.28 17.37
N ALA A 115 12.83 1.24 16.72
CA ALA A 115 12.13 2.42 16.23
C ALA A 115 11.05 2.01 15.20
N PRO A 116 9.88 2.70 15.16
CA PRO A 116 8.91 2.48 14.10
C PRO A 116 9.49 2.84 12.74
N MET A 117 8.92 2.27 11.67
CA MET A 117 9.35 2.55 10.30
C MET A 117 9.19 4.02 9.94
N GLN A 118 8.16 4.66 10.49
CA GLN A 118 7.92 6.09 10.35
C GLN A 118 7.41 6.65 11.69
N PRO A 119 8.02 7.74 12.23
CA PRO A 119 7.50 8.40 13.42
C PRO A 119 6.05 8.86 13.24
N GLY A 120 5.25 8.71 14.30
CA GLY A 120 3.86 9.20 14.33
C GLY A 120 2.81 8.26 13.77
N ILE A 121 3.19 7.12 13.18
CA ILE A 121 2.25 6.07 12.74
C ILE A 121 2.70 4.69 13.22
N ARG A 122 1.76 3.74 13.25
CA ARG A 122 2.05 2.32 13.49
C ARG A 122 2.73 1.69 12.27
N ASP A 123 3.57 0.67 12.51
CA ASP A 123 4.23 -0.05 11.43
C ASP A 123 3.23 -0.77 10.52
N GLU A 124 2.11 -1.22 11.04
CA GLU A 124 1.04 -1.77 10.21
C GLU A 124 0.58 -0.78 9.13
N LEU A 125 0.27 0.47 9.50
CA LEU A 125 -0.11 1.47 8.50
C LEU A 125 1.00 1.73 7.49
N PHE A 126 2.26 1.79 7.94
CA PHE A 126 3.39 1.97 7.04
C PHE A 126 3.42 0.86 5.97
N TRP A 127 3.34 -0.40 6.39
CA TRP A 127 3.38 -1.54 5.47
C TRP A 127 2.11 -1.68 4.64
N ASN A 128 0.93 -1.38 5.20
CA ASN A 128 -0.33 -1.35 4.45
C ASN A 128 -0.25 -0.40 3.25
N ARG A 129 0.35 0.78 3.42
CA ARG A 129 0.56 1.75 2.34
C ARG A 129 1.54 1.28 1.29
N GLU A 130 2.67 0.69 1.71
CA GLU A 130 3.66 0.15 0.78
C GLU A 130 3.07 -0.96 -0.09
N VAL A 131 2.32 -1.88 0.52
CA VAL A 131 1.66 -2.98 -0.21
C VAL A 131 0.52 -2.45 -1.06
N GLN A 132 -0.33 -1.53 -0.57
CA GLN A 132 -1.39 -0.88 -1.36
C GLN A 132 -0.83 -0.28 -2.65
N ALA A 133 0.24 0.51 -2.55
CA ALA A 133 0.87 1.15 -3.70
C ALA A 133 1.41 0.12 -4.70
N ALA A 134 2.03 -0.96 -4.22
CA ALA A 134 2.54 -2.03 -5.05
C ALA A 134 1.41 -2.83 -5.73
N VAL A 135 0.32 -3.14 -5.02
CA VAL A 135 -0.88 -3.82 -5.56
C VAL A 135 -1.52 -3.00 -6.68
N VAL A 136 -1.72 -1.71 -6.45
CA VAL A 136 -2.32 -0.83 -7.48
C VAL A 136 -1.43 -0.74 -8.70
N ARG A 137 -0.13 -0.51 -8.53
CA ARG A 137 0.83 -0.45 -9.64
C ARG A 137 0.87 -1.74 -10.46
N GLN A 138 0.96 -2.90 -9.81
CA GLN A 138 1.02 -4.19 -10.48
C GLN A 138 -0.32 -4.55 -11.11
N GLY A 139 -1.44 -4.29 -10.43
CA GLY A 139 -2.78 -4.55 -10.96
C GLY A 139 -3.06 -3.73 -12.23
N GLN A 140 -2.70 -2.44 -12.24
CA GLN A 140 -2.81 -1.59 -13.43
C GLN A 140 -1.94 -2.11 -14.59
N ALA A 141 -0.73 -2.58 -14.29
CA ALA A 141 0.15 -3.18 -15.33
C ALA A 141 -0.43 -4.45 -15.93
N LEU A 142 -1.29 -5.18 -15.22
CA LEU A 142 -2.02 -6.35 -15.72
C LEU A 142 -3.42 -6.03 -16.27
N GLY A 143 -3.78 -4.74 -16.39
CA GLY A 143 -5.04 -4.29 -16.99
C GLY A 143 -6.25 -4.32 -16.05
N LEU A 144 -6.07 -4.49 -14.74
CA LEU A 144 -7.17 -4.37 -13.78
C LEU A 144 -7.67 -2.91 -13.70
N ASN A 145 -8.98 -2.73 -13.61
CA ASN A 145 -9.59 -1.45 -13.29
C ASN A 145 -9.45 -1.17 -11.78
N ILE A 146 -8.24 -0.85 -11.35
CA ILE A 146 -7.84 -0.76 -9.94
C ILE A 146 -7.25 0.60 -9.61
N ARG A 147 -7.61 1.12 -8.43
CA ARG A 147 -7.08 2.38 -7.90
C ARG A 147 -6.94 2.34 -6.38
N ALA A 148 -6.12 3.23 -5.83
CA ALA A 148 -6.06 3.47 -4.40
C ALA A 148 -7.12 4.48 -3.95
N TYR A 149 -7.51 4.39 -2.69
CA TYR A 149 -8.09 5.50 -1.93
C TYR A 149 -7.20 5.77 -0.71
N THR A 150 -6.97 7.07 -0.43
CA THR A 150 -6.21 7.53 0.74
C THR A 150 -6.99 8.65 1.41
N PRO A 151 -7.31 8.54 2.71
CA PRO A 151 -7.93 9.61 3.48
C PRO A 151 -7.04 10.86 3.53
N PRO A 152 -7.63 12.07 3.63
CA PRO A 152 -6.87 13.32 3.66
C PRO A 152 -6.10 13.56 4.98
N SER A 153 -6.43 12.80 6.04
CA SER A 153 -5.77 12.86 7.34
C SER A 153 -5.54 11.45 7.87
N ILE A 154 -4.42 11.26 8.56
CA ILE A 154 -4.10 9.99 9.23
C ILE A 154 -4.86 9.81 10.55
N SER A 155 -5.55 10.83 11.04
CA SER A 155 -6.32 10.82 12.27
C SER A 155 -7.63 11.58 12.05
N ILE A 156 -8.72 10.84 11.94
CA ILE A 156 -10.07 11.36 11.81
C ILE A 156 -10.88 10.82 12.98
N ALA A 157 -11.23 11.69 13.92
CA ALA A 157 -11.86 11.27 15.17
C ALA A 157 -13.32 10.82 15.01
N ASN A 158 -14.00 11.28 13.97
CA ASN A 158 -15.39 10.90 13.68
C ASN A 158 -15.42 9.82 12.60
N ASP A 159 -15.80 8.60 12.97
CA ASP A 159 -15.91 7.45 12.05
C ASP A 159 -16.92 7.68 10.91
N ASP A 160 -17.87 8.58 11.07
CA ASP A 160 -18.87 8.95 10.08
C ASP A 160 -18.44 10.13 9.18
N ASP A 161 -17.23 10.68 9.38
CA ASP A 161 -16.69 11.69 8.47
C ASP A 161 -16.65 11.12 7.04
N PRO A 162 -17.17 11.86 6.04
CA PRO A 162 -17.29 11.36 4.67
C PRO A 162 -15.95 11.05 3.98
N SER A 163 -14.83 11.43 4.59
CA SER A 163 -13.48 11.17 4.08
C SER A 163 -12.77 9.97 4.73
N THR A 164 -13.41 9.28 5.67
CA THR A 164 -12.84 8.05 6.25
C THR A 164 -12.81 6.91 5.24
N ASN A 165 -11.93 5.93 5.45
CA ASN A 165 -11.96 4.66 4.70
C ASN A 165 -13.38 4.07 4.74
N TRP A 166 -13.99 4.00 5.90
CA TRP A 166 -15.29 3.37 6.08
C TRP A 166 -16.42 4.09 5.32
N SER A 167 -16.49 5.41 5.42
CA SER A 167 -17.54 6.18 4.72
C SER A 167 -17.36 6.12 3.21
N LYS A 168 -16.11 6.19 2.71
CA LYS A 168 -15.82 6.04 1.28
C LYS A 168 -16.08 4.64 0.77
N ALA A 169 -15.72 3.62 1.54
CA ALA A 169 -15.98 2.23 1.18
C ALA A 169 -17.47 1.97 0.99
N LYS A 170 -18.32 2.49 1.88
CA LYS A 170 -19.77 2.39 1.74
C LYS A 170 -20.22 2.97 0.40
N VAL A 171 -19.80 4.19 0.06
CA VAL A 171 -20.15 4.86 -1.21
C VAL A 171 -19.65 4.06 -2.41
N PHE A 172 -18.41 3.52 -2.39
CA PHE A 172 -17.88 2.74 -3.48
C PHE A 172 -18.59 1.40 -3.63
N SER A 173 -18.84 0.70 -2.52
CA SER A 173 -19.58 -0.57 -2.51
C SER A 173 -21.03 -0.40 -3.03
N GLU A 174 -21.71 0.68 -2.65
CA GLU A 174 -23.06 1.02 -3.16
C GLU A 174 -23.09 1.31 -4.67
N ARG A 175 -21.95 1.69 -5.26
CA ARG A 175 -21.77 1.84 -6.71
C ARG A 175 -21.39 0.56 -7.43
N GLY A 176 -21.29 -0.56 -6.72
CA GLY A 176 -20.89 -1.85 -7.27
C GLY A 176 -19.37 -2.04 -7.42
N GLU A 177 -18.55 -1.18 -6.82
CA GLU A 177 -17.10 -1.33 -6.82
C GLU A 177 -16.69 -2.35 -5.75
N TYR A 178 -15.64 -3.13 -6.02
CA TYR A 178 -15.05 -4.03 -5.04
C TYR A 178 -14.06 -3.26 -4.16
N VAL A 179 -14.30 -3.23 -2.86
CA VAL A 179 -13.43 -2.51 -1.91
C VAL A 179 -12.61 -3.51 -1.11
N LEU A 180 -11.29 -3.42 -1.23
CA LEU A 180 -10.30 -4.23 -0.53
C LEU A 180 -9.48 -3.34 0.40
N GLU A 181 -9.41 -3.69 1.68
CA GLU A 181 -8.56 -3.01 2.65
C GLU A 181 -7.42 -3.93 3.07
N ILE A 182 -6.17 -3.46 2.89
CA ILE A 182 -4.95 -4.18 3.21
C ILE A 182 -4.61 -3.98 4.67
N HIS A 183 -4.41 -5.09 5.39
CA HIS A 183 -4.00 -5.14 6.79
C HIS A 183 -2.84 -6.11 7.00
N PHE A 184 -2.10 -5.92 8.08
CA PHE A 184 -1.26 -6.93 8.69
C PHE A 184 -1.82 -7.25 10.07
N ASP A 185 -2.08 -8.54 10.31
CA ASP A 185 -2.55 -8.98 11.60
C ASP A 185 -1.46 -8.82 12.69
N ALA A 186 -1.89 -8.78 13.94
CA ALA A 186 -0.98 -8.70 15.07
C ALA A 186 -0.06 -9.93 15.13
N TYR A 187 1.09 -9.78 15.79
CA TYR A 187 2.01 -10.89 16.07
C TYR A 187 1.46 -11.82 17.17
N GLN A 188 2.04 -13.03 17.31
CA GLN A 188 1.67 -13.99 18.35
C GLN A 188 1.89 -13.41 19.77
N PRO A 189 1.03 -13.78 20.75
CA PRO A 189 -0.09 -14.71 20.67
C PRO A 189 -1.41 -14.09 20.20
N HIS A 190 -1.44 -12.81 19.87
CA HIS A 190 -2.66 -12.04 19.60
C HIS A 190 -3.19 -12.20 18.18
N GLY A 191 -2.30 -12.43 17.21
CA GLY A 191 -2.66 -12.61 15.81
C GLY A 191 -3.35 -13.95 15.52
N PHE A 192 -4.13 -13.94 14.47
CA PHE A 192 -4.89 -15.08 13.99
C PHE A 192 -4.29 -15.70 12.72
N GLY A 193 -3.52 -14.94 11.93
CA GLY A 193 -2.91 -15.35 10.69
C GLY A 193 -3.52 -14.71 9.44
N SER A 194 -3.01 -15.08 8.26
CA SER A 194 -3.48 -14.51 6.99
C SER A 194 -4.90 -14.96 6.61
N GLY A 195 -5.63 -14.10 5.88
CA GLY A 195 -6.94 -14.45 5.34
C GLY A 195 -7.82 -13.26 5.03
N LEU A 196 -8.86 -13.50 4.24
CA LEU A 196 -9.90 -12.52 3.94
C LEU A 196 -11.01 -12.57 5.00
N ILE A 197 -11.30 -11.44 5.64
CA ILE A 197 -12.51 -11.20 6.42
C ILE A 197 -13.51 -10.57 5.45
N PRO A 198 -14.54 -11.33 5.02
CA PRO A 198 -15.42 -10.87 3.96
C PRO A 198 -16.49 -9.91 4.47
N VAL A 199 -17.15 -9.23 3.55
CA VAL A 199 -18.33 -8.40 3.83
C VAL A 199 -19.45 -9.19 4.51
N LEU A 200 -20.31 -8.49 5.27
CA LEU A 200 -21.44 -9.12 5.96
C LEU A 200 -22.52 -9.59 4.99
N PRO A 201 -23.35 -10.58 5.40
CA PRO A 201 -24.42 -11.13 4.55
C PRO A 201 -25.43 -10.10 4.05
N ASN A 202 -25.70 -9.07 4.85
CA ASN A 202 -26.66 -8.01 4.53
C ASN A 202 -26.08 -6.87 3.66
N VAL A 203 -24.80 -6.94 3.32
CA VAL A 203 -24.15 -5.92 2.45
C VAL A 203 -24.18 -6.36 1.00
N ARG A 204 -23.64 -7.54 0.71
CA ARG A 204 -23.71 -8.20 -0.60
C ARG A 204 -23.44 -9.70 -0.47
N GLU A 205 -23.77 -10.42 -1.52
CA GLU A 205 -23.32 -11.80 -1.67
C GLU A 205 -21.80 -11.87 -1.90
N LEU A 206 -21.22 -12.99 -1.51
CA LEU A 206 -19.79 -13.23 -1.73
C LEU A 206 -19.57 -13.69 -3.16
N ASN A 207 -18.66 -13.02 -3.83
CA ASN A 207 -18.36 -13.23 -5.23
C ASN A 207 -17.06 -14.01 -5.45
N VAL A 208 -16.75 -14.28 -6.71
CA VAL A 208 -15.57 -15.04 -7.12
C VAL A 208 -14.25 -14.34 -6.77
N VAL A 209 -14.23 -13.00 -6.60
CA VAL A 209 -13.05 -12.26 -6.12
C VAL A 209 -12.82 -12.55 -4.63
N ASP A 210 -13.89 -12.57 -3.81
CA ASP A 210 -13.77 -12.97 -2.40
C ASP A 210 -13.22 -14.40 -2.29
N GLU A 211 -13.71 -15.31 -3.15
CA GLU A 211 -13.26 -16.70 -3.16
C GLU A 211 -11.79 -16.82 -3.53
N SER A 212 -11.37 -16.14 -4.59
CA SER A 212 -9.97 -16.18 -5.05
C SER A 212 -9.00 -15.63 -4.01
N LEU A 213 -9.32 -14.49 -3.36
CA LEU A 213 -8.54 -13.96 -2.24
C LEU A 213 -8.49 -14.93 -1.07
N ALA A 214 -9.63 -15.57 -0.74
CA ALA A 214 -9.67 -16.56 0.34
C ALA A 214 -8.87 -17.84 0.02
N GLN A 215 -8.80 -18.25 -1.22
CA GLN A 215 -7.95 -19.36 -1.65
C GLN A 215 -6.46 -19.02 -1.52
N ALA A 216 -6.08 -17.79 -1.89
CA ALA A 216 -4.71 -17.34 -1.84
C ALA A 216 -4.21 -17.13 -0.39
N PHE A 217 -5.03 -16.54 0.49
CA PHE A 217 -4.62 -16.09 1.82
C PHE A 217 -5.22 -16.90 2.98
N GLY A 218 -6.35 -17.52 2.80
CA GLY A 218 -7.19 -18.12 3.84
C GLY A 218 -8.51 -17.36 3.98
N ARG A 219 -9.46 -17.90 4.73
CA ARG A 219 -10.78 -17.27 4.92
C ARG A 219 -11.15 -17.19 6.38
N TYR A 220 -11.58 -16.03 6.83
CA TYR A 220 -12.17 -15.83 8.15
C TYR A 220 -13.69 -16.07 8.11
N PRO A 221 -14.32 -16.32 9.27
CA PRO A 221 -15.79 -16.37 9.35
C PRO A 221 -16.41 -15.01 8.95
N ARG A 222 -17.58 -15.02 8.30
CA ARG A 222 -18.30 -13.79 7.93
C ARG A 222 -18.64 -12.90 9.13
N LEU A 223 -18.88 -13.48 10.29
CA LEU A 223 -19.16 -12.76 11.53
C LEU A 223 -17.95 -12.77 12.47
N PHE A 224 -16.73 -12.70 11.91
CA PHE A 224 -15.54 -12.61 12.73
C PHE A 224 -15.66 -11.48 13.74
N ARG A 225 -15.44 -11.80 15.03
CA ARG A 225 -15.62 -10.88 16.17
C ARG A 225 -17.00 -10.20 16.22
N GLY A 226 -18.09 -10.90 15.81
CA GLY A 226 -19.44 -10.34 15.76
C GLY A 226 -19.71 -9.39 14.57
N GLY A 227 -18.77 -9.29 13.64
CA GLY A 227 -18.83 -8.42 12.48
C GLY A 227 -18.13 -7.07 12.72
N LEU A 228 -17.05 -6.83 11.98
CA LEU A 228 -16.25 -5.63 12.04
C LEU A 228 -16.91 -4.45 11.30
N GLY A 229 -16.46 -3.22 11.61
CA GLY A 229 -16.98 -1.99 11.02
C GLY A 229 -16.78 -1.89 9.50
N GLY A 230 -15.60 -2.25 9.00
CA GLY A 230 -15.29 -2.29 7.58
C GLY A 230 -16.18 -3.24 6.79
N PRO A 231 -16.31 -4.53 7.14
CA PRO A 231 -17.24 -5.48 6.52
C PRO A 231 -18.70 -5.05 6.52
N ARG A 232 -19.14 -4.28 7.51
CA ARG A 232 -20.50 -3.68 7.53
C ARG A 232 -20.68 -2.58 6.49
N ARG A 233 -19.59 -2.01 5.98
CA ARG A 233 -19.57 -0.90 5.02
C ARG A 233 -19.07 -1.34 3.62
N GLY A 234 -18.99 -2.63 3.36
CA GLY A 234 -18.63 -3.17 2.04
C GLY A 234 -17.14 -3.44 1.82
N ILE A 235 -16.32 -3.37 2.87
CA ILE A 235 -14.89 -3.67 2.81
C ILE A 235 -14.66 -5.19 2.99
N GLY A 236 -13.93 -5.80 2.05
CA GLY A 236 -13.19 -7.03 2.31
C GLY A 236 -11.88 -6.67 3.00
N ILE A 237 -11.69 -7.06 4.27
CA ILE A 237 -10.44 -6.86 4.99
C ILE A 237 -9.51 -8.02 4.70
N LEU A 238 -8.35 -7.73 4.10
CA LEU A 238 -7.33 -8.73 3.84
C LEU A 238 -6.20 -8.62 4.86
N GLU A 239 -6.20 -9.53 5.82
CA GLU A 239 -5.04 -9.76 6.68
C GLU A 239 -4.00 -10.52 5.85
N ILE A 240 -2.99 -9.79 5.35
CA ILE A 240 -1.98 -10.39 4.46
C ILE A 240 -1.17 -11.44 5.20
N ALA A 241 -0.70 -11.09 6.41
CA ALA A 241 0.12 -11.94 7.27
C ALA A 241 0.18 -11.33 8.66
N MET A 242 0.72 -12.05 9.63
CA MET A 242 1.09 -11.45 10.93
C MET A 242 2.35 -10.59 10.78
N LEU A 243 2.36 -9.43 11.44
CA LEU A 243 3.53 -8.54 11.44
C LEU A 243 4.55 -8.98 12.49
N GLU A 244 5.25 -10.08 12.17
CA GLU A 244 6.26 -10.74 13.02
C GLU A 244 7.37 -11.40 12.18
N PRO A 245 8.48 -11.85 12.78
CA PRO A 245 9.47 -12.67 12.07
C PRO A 245 8.88 -14.01 11.55
N PRO A 246 9.31 -14.49 10.37
CA PRO A 246 10.42 -13.97 9.56
C PRO A 246 10.02 -12.83 8.60
N LEU A 247 8.72 -12.61 8.36
CA LEU A 247 8.24 -11.64 7.37
C LEU A 247 8.66 -10.21 7.75
N GLU A 248 8.37 -9.78 8.97
CA GLU A 248 8.70 -8.42 9.41
C GLU A 248 10.22 -8.15 9.33
N THR A 249 11.05 -9.16 9.59
CA THR A 249 12.50 -9.04 9.42
C THR A 249 12.88 -8.72 7.98
N LYS A 250 12.25 -9.40 7.00
CA LYS A 250 12.48 -9.15 5.56
C LYS A 250 11.96 -7.78 5.12
N LEU A 251 10.81 -7.38 5.63
CA LEU A 251 10.22 -6.06 5.36
C LEU A 251 11.11 -4.93 5.90
N ARG A 252 11.72 -5.10 7.06
CA ARG A 252 12.57 -4.07 7.69
C ARG A 252 13.99 -4.04 7.15
N ASP A 253 14.50 -5.09 6.49
CA ASP A 253 15.82 -5.10 5.86
C ASP A 253 15.77 -4.37 4.50
N PRO A 254 16.52 -3.25 4.33
CA PRO A 254 16.53 -2.50 3.07
C PRO A 254 16.88 -3.33 1.83
N ARG A 255 17.65 -4.43 2.00
CA ARG A 255 18.07 -5.29 0.88
C ARG A 255 16.98 -6.22 0.36
N SER A 256 15.99 -6.57 1.20
CA SER A 256 14.90 -7.49 0.86
C SER A 256 13.52 -6.82 0.84
N ARG A 257 13.40 -5.61 1.39
CA ARG A 257 12.12 -4.88 1.55
C ARG A 257 11.33 -4.80 0.27
N GLU A 258 11.91 -4.18 -0.74
CA GLU A 258 11.22 -3.95 -2.02
C GLU A 258 10.76 -5.26 -2.65
N HIS A 259 11.63 -6.25 -2.69
CA HIS A 259 11.29 -7.58 -3.19
C HIS A 259 10.16 -8.22 -2.38
N THR A 260 10.22 -8.16 -1.05
CA THR A 260 9.19 -8.73 -0.17
C THR A 260 7.83 -8.06 -0.38
N VAL A 261 7.79 -6.72 -0.42
CA VAL A 261 6.56 -5.94 -0.70
C VAL A 261 5.99 -6.31 -2.08
N ASN A 262 6.85 -6.41 -3.09
CA ASN A 262 6.43 -6.77 -4.44
C ASN A 262 5.86 -8.19 -4.50
N CYS A 263 6.41 -9.16 -3.78
CA CYS A 263 5.88 -10.53 -3.72
C CYS A 263 4.53 -10.60 -2.98
N LEU A 264 4.35 -9.83 -1.91
CA LEU A 264 3.05 -9.73 -1.24
C LEU A 264 2.00 -9.15 -2.19
N ALA A 265 2.35 -8.07 -2.90
CA ALA A 265 1.47 -7.44 -3.87
C ALA A 265 1.14 -8.38 -5.05
N GLU A 266 2.12 -9.10 -5.57
CA GLU A 266 1.92 -10.09 -6.64
C GLU A 266 0.91 -11.17 -6.23
N ARG A 267 0.98 -11.67 -4.99
CA ARG A 267 0.01 -12.64 -4.48
C ARG A 267 -1.41 -12.07 -4.44
N VAL A 268 -1.57 -10.80 -4.02
CA VAL A 268 -2.89 -10.12 -4.03
C VAL A 268 -3.38 -9.94 -5.46
N VAL A 269 -2.53 -9.41 -6.34
CA VAL A 269 -2.92 -9.11 -7.73
C VAL A 269 -3.28 -10.38 -8.50
N ASN A 270 -2.52 -11.47 -8.34
CA ASN A 270 -2.85 -12.75 -8.98
C ASN A 270 -4.22 -13.27 -8.52
N ALA A 271 -4.55 -13.14 -7.24
CA ALA A 271 -5.87 -13.49 -6.73
C ALA A 271 -6.97 -12.59 -7.31
N LEU A 272 -6.73 -11.27 -7.43
CA LEU A 272 -7.68 -10.35 -8.05
C LEU A 272 -7.90 -10.67 -9.53
N VAL A 273 -6.83 -10.91 -10.30
CA VAL A 273 -6.93 -11.30 -11.72
C VAL A 273 -7.73 -12.59 -11.88
N GLN A 274 -7.43 -13.61 -11.08
CA GLN A 274 -8.18 -14.87 -11.10
C GLN A 274 -9.66 -14.67 -10.75
N GLY A 275 -9.98 -13.74 -9.87
CA GLY A 275 -11.34 -13.48 -9.42
C GLY A 275 -12.18 -12.67 -10.44
N VAL A 276 -11.55 -11.88 -11.34
CA VAL A 276 -12.27 -11.09 -12.36
C VAL A 276 -12.23 -11.73 -13.76
N SER A 277 -11.51 -12.85 -13.93
CA SER A 277 -11.44 -13.65 -15.18
C SER A 277 -12.67 -14.60 -15.31
#